data_793bab0f8d5bb46476984197fa69c1a3
#
_entry.id   793bab0f8d5bb46476984197fa69c1a3
#
_cell.length_a   1.000
_cell.length_b   1.000
_cell.length_c   1.000
_cell.angle_alpha   90.00
_cell.angle_beta   90.00
_cell.angle_gamma   90.00
#
_symmetry.space_group_name_H-M   'P 1'
#
loop_
_entity.id
_entity.type
_entity.pdbx_description
1 polymer ?
#
loop_
_entity_poly.entity_id
_entity_poly.type
_entity_poly.pdbx_seq_one_letter_code
_entity_poly.pdbx_strand_id
1 'polypeptide(L)'
;MPGRTWTVRLTGHLDHTVSVTCSTAACRMPPRSKDAASMRRFAAEHAKAHGRLAGARPNAACSCGSDQCALHETRVHCTGPSLLVLVHNPAVGQVWTLAEVCQACARSIPHITILATGKPALATPATPAVEQAAQRAAVPGGFSSPEAAPDPSPGRRRPHRQHRSRG
;
A
#
# COMPACT_ATOMS: atom_id res chain seq x y z
N MET A 1 -1.22 11.99 3.20
CA MET A 1 -0.16 11.02 2.83
C MET A 1 0.28 11.31 1.40
N PRO A 2 1.58 11.32 1.07
CA PRO A 2 2.04 11.55 -0.31
C PRO A 2 1.51 10.44 -1.23
N GLY A 3 1.24 10.82 -2.48
CA GLY A 3 0.85 9.89 -3.52
C GLY A 3 1.97 8.91 -3.84
N ARG A 4 1.62 7.67 -4.14
CA ARG A 4 2.58 6.64 -4.53
C ARG A 4 2.83 6.70 -6.03
N THR A 5 4.06 6.44 -6.41
CA THR A 5 4.45 6.29 -7.83
C THR A 5 5.36 5.09 -7.99
N TRP A 6 5.11 4.31 -9.04
CA TRP A 6 5.95 3.17 -9.44
C TRP A 6 6.27 3.29 -10.91
N THR A 7 7.48 2.93 -11.26
CA THR A 7 7.91 2.94 -12.66
C THR A 7 8.49 1.58 -13.03
N VAL A 8 8.01 1.03 -14.12
CA VAL A 8 8.58 -0.14 -14.79
C VAL A 8 9.16 0.33 -16.10
N ARG A 9 10.42 0.00 -16.36
CA ARG A 9 11.14 0.47 -17.55
C ARG A 9 11.77 -0.68 -18.31
N LEU A 10 11.63 -0.66 -19.62
CA LEU A 10 12.32 -1.53 -20.56
C LEU A 10 13.52 -0.76 -21.13
N THR A 11 14.70 -1.34 -21.05
CA THR A 11 15.95 -0.74 -21.52
C THR A 11 16.62 -1.66 -22.54
N GLY A 12 16.91 -1.13 -23.73
CA GLY A 12 17.71 -1.82 -24.75
C GLY A 12 19.21 -1.66 -24.47
N HIS A 13 19.99 -2.65 -24.86
CA HIS A 13 21.45 -2.70 -24.73
C HIS A 13 22.12 -2.87 -26.08
N LEU A 14 23.41 -2.53 -26.17
CA LEU A 14 24.20 -2.59 -27.41
C LEU A 14 24.37 -4.01 -27.95
N ASP A 15 24.26 -5.01 -27.09
CA ASP A 15 24.31 -6.44 -27.46
C ASP A 15 22.98 -6.98 -27.98
N HIS A 16 22.07 -6.10 -28.37
CA HIS A 16 20.70 -6.40 -28.83
C HIS A 16 19.84 -7.13 -27.80
N THR A 17 20.22 -7.08 -26.53
CA THR A 17 19.37 -7.56 -25.44
C THR A 17 18.54 -6.43 -24.86
N VAL A 18 17.48 -6.78 -24.13
CA VAL A 18 16.65 -5.87 -23.35
C VAL A 18 16.57 -6.33 -21.91
N SER A 19 16.43 -5.39 -21.00
CA SER A 19 16.18 -5.64 -19.58
C SER A 19 14.95 -4.88 -19.12
N VAL A 20 14.30 -5.39 -18.06
CA VAL A 20 13.21 -4.72 -17.36
C VAL A 20 13.69 -4.34 -15.98
N THR A 21 13.38 -3.13 -15.55
CA THR A 21 13.63 -2.63 -14.19
C THR A 21 12.35 -2.14 -13.56
N CYS A 22 12.26 -2.25 -12.24
CA CYS A 22 11.15 -1.73 -11.45
C CYS A 22 11.68 -0.82 -10.34
N SER A 23 10.99 0.27 -10.05
CA SER A 23 11.33 1.18 -8.95
C SER A 23 11.17 0.53 -7.57
N THR A 24 10.46 -0.59 -7.47
CA THR A 24 10.31 -1.38 -6.23
C THR A 24 11.45 -2.38 -6.11
N ALA A 25 12.36 -2.16 -5.18
CA ALA A 25 13.55 -3.00 -5.01
C ALA A 25 13.25 -4.47 -4.68
N ALA A 26 12.11 -4.74 -4.05
CA ALA A 26 11.68 -6.11 -3.74
C ALA A 26 11.22 -6.93 -4.96
N CYS A 27 11.00 -6.29 -6.11
CA CYS A 27 10.58 -6.98 -7.31
C CYS A 27 11.73 -7.73 -7.96
N ARG A 28 11.50 -9.02 -8.22
CA ARG A 28 12.45 -9.83 -8.98
C ARG A 28 12.18 -9.68 -10.47
N MET A 29 13.16 -9.15 -11.20
CA MET A 29 13.08 -8.98 -12.65
C MET A 29 13.70 -10.18 -13.36
N PRO A 30 13.22 -10.52 -14.58
CA PRO A 30 13.83 -11.56 -15.39
C PRO A 30 15.25 -11.13 -15.82
N PRO A 31 16.12 -12.08 -16.16
CA PRO A 31 17.41 -11.79 -16.77
C PRO A 31 17.22 -11.10 -18.13
N ARG A 32 18.28 -10.46 -18.62
CA ARG A 32 18.29 -9.88 -19.97
C ARG A 32 17.93 -10.92 -21.03
N SER A 33 17.20 -10.49 -22.05
CA SER A 33 16.75 -11.36 -23.14
C SER A 33 16.86 -10.66 -24.48
N LYS A 34 17.07 -11.41 -25.56
CA LYS A 34 16.95 -10.92 -26.93
C LYS A 34 15.50 -10.82 -27.40
N ASP A 35 14.57 -11.49 -26.72
CA ASP A 35 13.14 -11.41 -27.00
C ASP A 35 12.51 -10.14 -26.40
N ALA A 36 12.62 -9.05 -27.15
CA ALA A 36 12.05 -7.76 -26.73
C ALA A 36 10.51 -7.80 -26.60
N ALA A 37 9.83 -8.63 -27.39
CA ALA A 37 8.37 -8.71 -27.34
C ALA A 37 7.90 -9.36 -26.02
N SER A 38 8.54 -10.45 -25.62
CA SER A 38 8.26 -11.11 -24.35
C SER A 38 8.57 -10.20 -23.17
N MET A 39 9.71 -9.50 -23.21
CA MET A 39 10.12 -8.57 -22.14
C MET A 39 9.16 -7.38 -22.01
N ARG A 40 8.66 -6.85 -23.13
CA ARG A 40 7.65 -5.79 -23.14
C ARG A 40 6.33 -6.27 -22.53
N ARG A 41 5.89 -7.48 -22.90
CA ARG A 41 4.67 -8.09 -22.32
C ARG A 41 4.84 -8.30 -20.81
N PHE A 42 6.00 -8.82 -20.38
CA PHE A 42 6.31 -8.96 -18.95
C PHE A 42 6.23 -7.60 -18.23
N ALA A 43 6.86 -6.54 -18.77
CA ALA A 43 6.86 -5.22 -18.16
C ALA A 43 5.43 -4.66 -17.99
N ALA A 44 4.59 -4.83 -19.03
CA ALA A 44 3.20 -4.40 -18.98
C ALA A 44 2.38 -5.15 -17.92
N GLU A 45 2.51 -6.49 -17.87
CA GLU A 45 1.79 -7.29 -16.87
C GLU A 45 2.32 -7.05 -15.44
N HIS A 46 3.63 -6.84 -15.29
CA HIS A 46 4.22 -6.47 -14.01
C HIS A 46 3.68 -5.12 -13.49
N ALA A 47 3.59 -4.11 -14.35
CA ALA A 47 2.98 -2.83 -14.01
C ALA A 47 1.50 -3.00 -13.59
N LYS A 48 0.71 -3.75 -14.36
CA LYS A 48 -0.68 -4.04 -14.00
C LYS A 48 -0.80 -4.80 -12.67
N ALA A 49 0.14 -5.71 -12.36
CA ALA A 49 0.16 -6.44 -11.10
C ALA A 49 0.35 -5.47 -9.90
N HIS A 50 1.27 -4.49 -10.01
CA HIS A 50 1.36 -3.43 -9.03
C HIS A 50 0.04 -2.69 -8.84
N GLY A 51 -0.65 -2.36 -9.93
CA GLY A 51 -1.95 -1.69 -9.90
C GLY A 51 -3.02 -2.51 -9.17
N ARG A 52 -3.08 -3.80 -9.43
CA ARG A 52 -4.03 -4.72 -8.76
C ARG A 52 -3.77 -4.84 -7.26
N LEU A 53 -2.50 -4.91 -6.86
CA LEU A 53 -2.11 -5.07 -5.46
C LEU A 53 -2.22 -3.76 -4.65
N ALA A 54 -1.95 -2.63 -5.30
CA ALA A 54 -1.86 -1.37 -4.59
C ALA A 54 -3.23 -0.77 -4.21
N GLY A 55 -4.24 -0.90 -5.06
CA GLY A 55 -5.50 -0.18 -4.93
C GLY A 55 -5.29 1.36 -4.87
N ALA A 56 -6.34 2.14 -5.06
CA ALA A 56 -6.31 3.59 -4.87
C ALA A 56 -6.61 3.95 -3.42
N ARG A 57 -5.79 4.80 -2.81
CA ARG A 57 -6.03 5.29 -1.44
C ARG A 57 -6.92 6.54 -1.48
N PRO A 58 -8.00 6.62 -0.69
CA PRO A 58 -8.95 7.73 -0.75
C PRO A 58 -8.34 9.10 -0.38
N ASN A 59 -7.34 9.10 0.52
CA ASN A 59 -6.72 10.32 1.05
C ASN A 59 -5.27 10.49 0.57
N ALA A 60 -4.89 9.89 -0.57
CA ALA A 60 -3.58 10.13 -1.15
C ALA A 60 -3.51 11.53 -1.76
N ALA A 61 -2.45 12.26 -1.44
CA ALA A 61 -2.14 13.48 -2.17
C ALA A 61 -1.83 13.13 -3.63
N CYS A 62 -2.14 14.03 -4.55
CA CYS A 62 -1.81 13.83 -5.94
C CYS A 62 -0.30 13.75 -6.13
N SER A 63 0.18 12.72 -6.84
CA SER A 63 1.61 12.57 -7.19
C SER A 63 2.10 13.69 -8.12
N CYS A 64 1.17 14.44 -8.71
CA CYS A 64 1.47 15.65 -9.45
C CYS A 64 2.21 16.69 -8.59
N GLY A 65 1.83 16.83 -7.32
CA GLY A 65 2.57 17.51 -6.23
C GLY A 65 2.88 19.00 -6.40
N SER A 66 2.78 19.60 -7.58
CA SER A 66 3.21 20.98 -7.76
C SER A 66 3.00 21.53 -9.18
N ASP A 67 3.37 22.76 -9.37
CA ASP A 67 3.37 23.54 -10.61
C ASP A 67 4.22 22.97 -11.76
N GLN A 68 5.05 21.97 -11.49
CA GLN A 68 5.91 21.30 -12.47
C GLN A 68 5.73 19.79 -12.43
N CYS A 69 4.55 19.34 -12.81
CA CYS A 69 4.29 17.91 -12.85
C CYS A 69 4.90 17.27 -14.10
N ALA A 70 5.70 16.23 -13.90
CA ALA A 70 6.26 15.44 -15.00
C ALA A 70 5.19 14.62 -15.78
N LEU A 71 3.96 14.58 -15.29
CA LEU A 71 2.89 13.77 -15.88
C LEU A 71 1.99 14.60 -16.81
N HIS A 72 1.92 15.92 -16.67
CA HIS A 72 1.13 16.81 -17.54
C HIS A 72 1.79 18.18 -17.66
N GLU A 73 1.62 18.82 -18.82
CA GLU A 73 2.27 20.09 -19.15
C GLU A 73 1.50 21.32 -18.66
N THR A 74 0.18 21.18 -18.46
CA THR A 74 -0.68 22.31 -18.07
C THR A 74 -0.83 22.40 -16.57
N ARG A 75 -0.84 23.63 -16.03
CA ARG A 75 -1.18 23.85 -14.62
C ARG A 75 -2.62 23.45 -14.34
N VAL A 76 -2.79 22.50 -13.42
CA VAL A 76 -4.09 22.01 -13.00
C VAL A 76 -4.17 22.09 -11.48
N HIS A 77 -5.24 22.71 -10.96
CA HIS A 77 -5.49 22.63 -9.54
C HIS A 77 -5.95 21.24 -9.14
N CYS A 78 -5.22 20.63 -8.20
CA CYS A 78 -5.54 19.30 -7.70
C CYS A 78 -6.90 19.28 -7.01
N THR A 79 -7.89 18.64 -7.62
CA THR A 79 -9.26 18.50 -7.09
C THR A 79 -9.84 17.13 -7.42
N GLY A 80 -10.86 16.75 -6.65
CA GLY A 80 -11.58 15.50 -6.84
C GLY A 80 -10.90 14.30 -6.15
N PRO A 81 -11.51 13.11 -6.28
CA PRO A 81 -11.01 11.90 -5.64
C PRO A 81 -9.64 11.50 -6.18
N SER A 82 -8.89 10.78 -5.36
CA SER A 82 -7.64 10.14 -5.77
C SER A 82 -7.93 8.94 -6.67
N LEU A 83 -7.19 8.85 -7.75
CA LEU A 83 -7.25 7.76 -8.73
C LEU A 83 -5.90 7.07 -8.78
N LEU A 84 -5.90 5.76 -8.89
CA LEU A 84 -4.71 5.00 -9.29
C LEU A 84 -4.74 4.83 -10.80
N VAL A 85 -3.72 5.33 -11.45
CA VAL A 85 -3.64 5.37 -12.91
C VAL A 85 -2.39 4.68 -13.43
N LEU A 86 -2.49 4.12 -14.61
CA LEU A 86 -1.37 3.63 -15.41
C LEU A 86 -1.17 4.57 -16.59
N VAL A 87 0.00 5.17 -16.70
CA VAL A 87 0.43 6.00 -17.82
C VAL A 87 1.40 5.21 -18.67
N HIS A 88 1.08 5.02 -19.93
CA HIS A 88 1.93 4.31 -20.88
C HIS A 88 1.72 4.84 -22.29
N ASN A 89 2.72 5.50 -22.85
CA ASN A 89 2.69 5.90 -24.25
C ASN A 89 3.09 4.72 -25.15
N PRO A 90 2.18 4.14 -25.95
CA PRO A 90 2.46 2.98 -26.78
C PRO A 90 3.46 3.28 -27.91
N ALA A 91 3.57 4.53 -28.36
CA ALA A 91 4.52 4.93 -29.39
C ALA A 91 5.97 4.85 -28.89
N VAL A 92 6.22 5.14 -27.61
CA VAL A 92 7.52 4.97 -26.96
C VAL A 92 7.70 3.53 -26.48
N GLY A 93 6.67 2.95 -25.86
CA GLY A 93 6.60 1.53 -25.50
C GLY A 93 7.61 1.01 -24.49
N GLN A 94 8.29 1.91 -23.76
CA GLN A 94 9.42 1.54 -22.90
C GLN A 94 9.19 1.81 -21.42
N VAL A 95 8.21 2.64 -21.05
CA VAL A 95 7.97 3.05 -19.70
C VAL A 95 6.49 2.90 -19.35
N TRP A 96 6.24 2.29 -18.20
CA TRP A 96 4.93 2.20 -17.56
C TRP A 96 5.02 2.87 -16.20
N THR A 97 4.23 3.90 -15.99
CA THR A 97 4.18 4.63 -14.72
C THR A 97 2.83 4.45 -14.07
N LEU A 98 2.81 3.88 -12.86
CA LEU A 98 1.63 3.90 -12.01
C LEU A 98 1.75 5.08 -11.06
N ALA A 99 0.68 5.82 -10.87
CA ALA A 99 0.67 6.96 -9.97
C ALA A 99 -0.70 7.14 -9.33
N GLU A 100 -0.70 7.64 -8.10
CA GLU A 100 -1.91 8.14 -7.46
C GLU A 100 -2.03 9.64 -7.80
N VAL A 101 -3.05 9.98 -8.57
CA VAL A 101 -3.31 11.36 -9.03
C VAL A 101 -4.76 11.74 -8.72
N CYS A 102 -5.04 13.03 -8.61
CA CYS A 102 -6.41 13.48 -8.46
C CYS A 102 -7.17 13.44 -9.81
N GLN A 103 -8.48 13.45 -9.74
CA GLN A 103 -9.34 13.39 -10.93
C GLN A 103 -9.07 14.52 -11.93
N ALA A 104 -8.79 15.73 -11.44
CA ALA A 104 -8.49 16.87 -12.30
C ALA A 104 -7.20 16.66 -13.10
N CYS A 105 -6.11 16.23 -12.44
CA CYS A 105 -4.85 15.94 -13.10
C CYS A 105 -4.95 14.76 -14.06
N ALA A 106 -5.73 13.74 -13.71
CA ALA A 106 -5.91 12.56 -14.58
C ALA A 106 -6.45 12.94 -15.97
N ARG A 107 -7.29 13.96 -16.07
CA ARG A 107 -7.85 14.44 -17.35
C ARG A 107 -6.81 15.11 -18.25
N SER A 108 -5.70 15.57 -17.67
CA SER A 108 -4.63 16.30 -18.39
C SER A 108 -3.43 15.40 -18.71
N ILE A 109 -3.43 14.14 -18.26
CA ILE A 109 -2.35 13.19 -18.50
C ILE A 109 -2.67 12.39 -19.78
N PRO A 110 -1.80 12.44 -20.81
CA PRO A 110 -2.00 11.65 -22.01
C PRO A 110 -1.74 10.17 -21.74
N HIS A 111 -2.33 9.30 -22.56
CA HIS A 111 -2.13 7.84 -22.52
C HIS A 111 -2.37 7.21 -21.15
N ILE A 112 -3.37 7.69 -20.44
CA ILE A 112 -3.75 7.24 -19.12
C ILE A 112 -4.79 6.13 -19.17
N THR A 113 -4.67 5.17 -18.26
CA THR A 113 -5.69 4.16 -17.95
C THR A 113 -5.99 4.24 -16.46
N ILE A 114 -7.24 4.45 -16.08
CA ILE A 114 -7.66 4.44 -14.68
C ILE A 114 -7.82 2.98 -14.24
N LEU A 115 -7.08 2.59 -13.20
CA LEU A 115 -7.11 1.23 -12.65
C LEU A 115 -8.04 1.12 -11.45
N ALA A 116 -8.07 2.16 -10.59
CA ALA A 116 -8.91 2.18 -9.40
C ALA A 116 -9.23 3.62 -8.99
N THR A 117 -10.36 3.79 -8.31
CA THR A 117 -10.77 5.06 -7.68
C THR A 117 -10.70 4.89 -6.17
N GLY A 118 -10.03 5.81 -5.49
CA GLY A 118 -10.06 5.92 -4.04
C GLY A 118 -11.45 6.38 -3.62
N LYS A 119 -12.32 5.44 -3.26
CA LYS A 119 -13.59 5.81 -2.61
C LYS A 119 -13.25 6.40 -1.26
N PRO A 120 -13.78 7.61 -0.89
CA PRO A 120 -13.75 8.02 0.49
C PRO A 120 -14.40 6.91 1.30
N ALA A 121 -13.77 6.48 2.39
CA ALA A 121 -14.46 5.65 3.35
C ALA A 121 -15.79 6.36 3.63
N LEU A 122 -16.91 5.71 3.32
CA LEU A 122 -18.20 6.17 3.82
C LEU A 122 -17.95 6.37 5.31
N ALA A 123 -18.01 7.63 5.76
CA ALA A 123 -18.07 7.91 7.17
C ALA A 123 -19.23 7.05 7.66
N THR A 124 -18.93 6.00 8.38
CA THR A 124 -19.95 5.26 9.14
C THR A 124 -20.68 6.36 9.87
N PRO A 125 -22.00 6.55 9.66
CA PRO A 125 -22.70 7.56 10.42
C PRO A 125 -22.36 7.25 11.86
N ALA A 126 -21.73 8.20 12.55
CA ALA A 126 -21.48 8.09 13.96
C ALA A 126 -22.84 7.80 14.56
N THR A 127 -23.03 6.58 15.00
CA THR A 127 -24.21 6.21 15.79
C THR A 127 -24.24 7.25 16.88
N PRO A 128 -25.27 8.09 16.96
CA PRO A 128 -25.34 9.05 18.04
C PRO A 128 -25.18 8.21 19.30
N ALA A 129 -24.16 8.53 20.09
CA ALA A 129 -24.00 7.95 21.41
C ALA A 129 -25.30 8.25 22.13
N VAL A 130 -26.17 7.24 22.15
CA VAL A 130 -27.33 7.26 23.03
C VAL A 130 -26.71 7.28 24.40
N GLU A 131 -26.78 8.46 24.97
CA GLU A 131 -26.52 8.73 26.36
C GLU A 131 -27.46 7.80 27.16
N GLN A 132 -26.98 6.59 27.39
CA GLN A 132 -27.58 5.70 28.36
C GLN A 132 -27.31 6.31 29.71
N ALA A 133 -28.21 7.24 30.06
CA ALA A 133 -28.40 7.66 31.41
C ALA A 133 -28.53 6.40 32.26
N ALA A 134 -27.57 6.25 33.16
CA ALA A 134 -27.48 5.17 34.12
C ALA A 134 -28.75 5.13 34.96
N GLN A 135 -29.67 4.27 34.63
CA GLN A 135 -30.65 3.77 35.59
C GLN A 135 -29.99 2.59 36.31
N ARG A 136 -29.25 2.92 37.36
CA ARG A 136 -28.90 1.95 38.38
C ARG A 136 -30.18 1.52 39.07
N ALA A 137 -30.73 0.39 38.68
CA ALA A 137 -31.67 -0.33 39.49
C ALA A 137 -30.92 -0.83 40.72
N ALA A 138 -31.29 -0.28 41.89
CA ALA A 138 -30.88 -0.78 43.14
C ALA A 138 -31.47 -2.15 43.36
N VAL A 139 -30.65 -3.18 43.53
CA VAL A 139 -31.06 -4.50 44.00
C VAL A 139 -30.77 -4.54 45.47
N PRO A 140 -31.80 -4.60 46.36
CA PRO A 140 -31.62 -4.88 47.77
C PRO A 140 -31.52 -6.38 48.00
N GLY A 141 -30.43 -6.84 48.56
CA GLY A 141 -30.33 -8.26 48.94
C GLY A 141 -28.86 -8.65 49.15
N GLY A 142 -28.42 -8.53 50.40
CA GLY A 142 -27.09 -8.90 50.78
C GLY A 142 -26.90 -10.43 50.83
N PHE A 143 -25.66 -10.82 50.58
CA PHE A 143 -25.08 -12.01 51.18
C PHE A 143 -23.58 -11.66 51.49
N SER A 144 -23.34 -11.56 52.76
CA SER A 144 -21.99 -11.56 53.35
C SER A 144 -21.40 -12.95 53.22
N SER A 145 -20.20 -13.06 52.71
CA SER A 145 -19.38 -14.25 52.87
C SER A 145 -18.07 -13.87 53.50
N PRO A 146 -17.61 -14.62 54.50
CA PRO A 146 -16.41 -14.27 55.27
C PRO A 146 -15.14 -14.75 54.57
N GLU A 147 -14.23 -13.89 54.65
CA GLU A 147 -12.78 -14.02 54.88
C GLU A 147 -12.20 -15.42 55.09
N ALA A 148 -11.22 -15.76 54.25
CA ALA A 148 -10.11 -16.63 54.66
C ALA A 148 -8.86 -16.33 53.79
N ALA A 149 -7.92 -15.68 54.39
CA ALA A 149 -6.49 -15.74 54.08
C ALA A 149 -5.83 -16.68 55.09
N PRO A 150 -4.53 -16.94 55.12
CA PRO A 150 -3.48 -16.83 54.08
C PRO A 150 -2.51 -18.05 54.06
N ASP A 151 -1.60 -18.05 53.04
CA ASP A 151 -0.17 -18.40 53.12
C ASP A 151 0.31 -19.84 53.45
N PRO A 152 1.58 -20.21 53.26
CA PRO A 152 2.64 -19.74 52.39
C PRO A 152 3.41 -20.85 51.59
N SER A 153 4.37 -20.39 50.78
CA SER A 153 5.49 -21.10 50.12
C SER A 153 6.20 -22.17 51.00
N PRO A 154 7.05 -23.09 50.46
CA PRO A 154 8.29 -22.76 49.78
C PRO A 154 8.86 -23.73 48.73
N GLY A 155 9.62 -23.17 47.83
CA GLY A 155 10.92 -23.55 47.43
C GLY A 155 11.29 -24.97 46.98
N ARG A 156 11.95 -25.06 45.84
CA ARG A 156 13.22 -25.83 45.58
C ARG A 156 13.66 -25.64 44.14
N ARG A 157 14.77 -24.89 43.97
CA ARG A 157 16.14 -25.37 43.66
C ARG A 157 16.32 -26.09 42.31
N ARG A 158 17.20 -25.42 41.53
CA ARG A 158 18.08 -25.87 40.45
C ARG A 158 18.69 -27.27 40.66
N PRO A 159 19.24 -27.91 39.57
CA PRO A 159 20.57 -27.57 39.08
C PRO A 159 20.72 -27.70 37.54
N HIS A 160 21.45 -26.78 36.99
CA HIS A 160 22.77 -26.81 36.39
C HIS A 160 23.22 -28.21 35.88
N ARG A 161 23.39 -28.32 34.53
CA ARG A 161 24.45 -29.20 34.00
C ARG A 161 25.00 -28.65 32.68
N GLN A 162 26.23 -28.27 32.79
CA GLN A 162 27.22 -28.14 31.73
C GLN A 162 27.50 -29.49 31.07
N HIS A 163 27.96 -29.46 29.91
CA HIS A 163 29.05 -30.22 29.26
C HIS A 163 28.70 -30.39 27.78
N ARG A 164 29.51 -30.29 26.81
CA ARG A 164 30.96 -30.21 26.59
C ARG A 164 31.16 -30.20 25.10
N SER A 165 32.14 -29.49 24.66
CA SER A 165 32.86 -29.53 23.40
C SER A 165 33.20 -30.92 22.91
N ARG A 166 33.27 -31.07 21.62
CA ARG A 166 34.29 -31.76 20.79
C ARG A 166 33.65 -32.19 19.48
N GLY A 167 34.27 -31.84 18.44
CA GLY A 167 34.97 -32.36 17.34
C GLY A 167 35.07 -31.35 16.20
#